data_4555a30a9acaa5694ce2a19315237511
#
_entry.id   4555a30a9acaa5694ce2a19315237511
#
_cell.length_a   1.000
_cell.length_b   1.000
_cell.length_c   1.000
_cell.angle_alpha   90.00
_cell.angle_beta   90.00
_cell.angle_gamma   90.00
#
_symmetry.space_group_name_H-M   'P 1'
#
loop_
_entity.id
_entity.type
_entity.pdbx_description
1 polymer ?
#
loop_
_entity_poly.entity_id
_entity_poly.type
_entity_poly.pdbx_seq_one_letter_code
_entity_poly.pdbx_strand_id
1 'polypeptide(L)'
;MTLHITASMLRNIESTLNCAIRLQASDIHITPSHAAFHVRFRVNGILEEAIELQADTGRSLVQAFKAEGKMNIAEARRPQDARLSKMNMDLRLATHPILHGENLVIRLLNTHQRKHIAELGLDKSALHHIEQLLEHEQGLVLVAGATGSGKTTTLHAMLNALGPRSGRIATLEDPVEIVNPDA
;
A
#
# COMPACT_ATOMS: atom_id res chain seq x y z
N MET A 1 0.20 20.62 -9.05
CA MET A 1 0.11 21.34 -7.75
C MET A 1 0.95 20.55 -6.76
N THR A 2 2.18 20.99 -6.48
CA THR A 2 3.10 20.25 -5.60
C THR A 2 2.61 20.41 -4.15
N LEU A 3 2.26 19.30 -3.51
CA LEU A 3 1.82 19.32 -2.12
C LEU A 3 3.04 19.53 -1.22
N HIS A 4 3.16 20.70 -0.61
CA HIS A 4 4.19 20.94 0.41
C HIS A 4 3.75 20.30 1.73
N ILE A 5 4.34 19.15 2.07
CA ILE A 5 4.17 18.50 3.37
C ILE A 5 5.22 19.06 4.34
N THR A 6 4.78 19.45 5.52
CA THR A 6 5.66 20.00 6.57
C THR A 6 5.75 19.04 7.77
N ALA A 7 6.80 19.17 8.58
CA ALA A 7 6.97 18.38 9.81
C ALA A 7 5.76 18.49 10.77
N SER A 8 5.08 19.64 10.79
CA SER A 8 3.89 19.84 11.61
C SER A 8 2.69 18.97 11.21
N MET A 9 2.68 18.47 10.00
CA MET A 9 1.63 17.57 9.48
C MET A 9 1.90 16.11 9.79
N LEU A 10 3.07 15.74 10.30
CA LEU A 10 3.51 14.37 10.56
C LEU A 10 3.60 14.07 12.07
N ARG A 11 2.63 14.55 12.87
CA ARG A 11 2.68 14.45 14.34
C ARG A 11 2.08 13.15 14.89
N ASN A 12 1.23 12.50 14.14
CA ASN A 12 0.56 11.27 14.54
C ASN A 12 0.27 10.36 13.34
N ILE A 13 -0.19 9.16 13.60
CA ILE A 13 -0.49 8.14 12.59
C ILE A 13 -1.47 8.67 11.54
N GLU A 14 -2.61 9.22 11.98
CA GLU A 14 -3.68 9.65 11.07
C GLU A 14 -3.24 10.77 10.13
N SER A 15 -2.55 11.78 10.67
CA SER A 15 -2.05 12.87 9.85
C SER A 15 -0.97 12.40 8.87
N THR A 16 -0.11 11.46 9.28
CA THR A 16 0.91 10.86 8.40
C THR A 16 0.27 10.03 7.28
N LEU A 17 -0.73 9.22 7.59
CA LEU A 17 -1.47 8.45 6.60
C LEU A 17 -2.25 9.35 5.65
N ASN A 18 -2.89 10.41 6.14
CA ASN A 18 -3.56 11.40 5.30
C ASN A 18 -2.61 12.07 4.29
N CYS A 19 -1.37 12.39 4.72
CA CYS A 19 -0.35 12.88 3.80
C CYS A 19 -0.02 11.85 2.71
N ALA A 20 0.17 10.58 3.08
CA ALA A 20 0.44 9.50 2.14
C ALA A 20 -0.70 9.31 1.13
N ILE A 21 -1.96 9.32 1.58
CA ILE A 21 -3.14 9.23 0.71
C ILE A 21 -3.17 10.37 -0.30
N ARG A 22 -2.99 11.61 0.17
CA ARG A 22 -3.01 12.80 -0.69
C ARG A 22 -1.89 12.82 -1.73
N LEU A 23 -0.74 12.24 -1.40
CA LEU A 23 0.39 12.04 -2.32
C LEU A 23 0.21 10.82 -3.23
N GLN A 24 -0.77 9.96 -2.98
CA GLN A 24 -0.90 8.65 -3.60
C GLN A 24 0.38 7.80 -3.42
N ALA A 25 0.98 7.89 -2.23
CA ALA A 25 2.20 7.17 -1.91
C ALA A 25 1.93 5.67 -1.74
N SER A 26 2.87 4.85 -2.21
CA SER A 26 2.86 3.41 -2.00
C SER A 26 3.50 3.00 -0.67
N ASP A 27 4.51 3.76 -0.23
CA ASP A 27 5.25 3.47 0.99
C ASP A 27 5.58 4.76 1.75
N ILE A 28 5.66 4.65 3.09
CA ILE A 28 6.20 5.67 3.98
C ILE A 28 7.45 5.08 4.64
N HIS A 29 8.56 5.79 4.58
CA HIS A 29 9.82 5.43 5.23
C HIS A 29 10.08 6.42 6.37
N ILE A 30 10.25 5.92 7.60
CA ILE A 30 10.58 6.72 8.79
C ILE A 30 11.93 6.21 9.29
N THR A 31 12.99 6.98 9.02
CA THR A 31 14.38 6.57 9.22
C THR A 31 15.06 7.47 10.24
N PRO A 32 15.58 6.95 11.38
CA PRO A 32 16.36 7.74 12.31
C PRO A 32 17.73 8.10 11.74
N SER A 33 18.22 9.29 12.11
CA SER A 33 19.58 9.74 11.93
C SER A 33 20.19 10.09 13.30
N HIS A 34 21.41 10.64 13.31
CA HIS A 34 22.10 11.01 14.56
C HIS A 34 21.28 11.99 15.43
N ALA A 35 20.58 12.95 14.85
CA ALA A 35 19.89 14.04 15.58
C ALA A 35 18.40 14.16 15.27
N ALA A 36 17.87 13.46 14.28
CA ALA A 36 16.52 13.64 13.76
C ALA A 36 15.95 12.34 13.19
N PHE A 37 14.70 12.37 12.76
CA PHE A 37 14.10 11.37 11.92
C PHE A 37 13.76 11.96 10.55
N HIS A 38 13.96 11.16 9.51
CA HIS A 38 13.63 11.54 8.14
C HIS A 38 12.42 10.73 7.67
N VAL A 39 11.34 11.42 7.31
CA VAL A 39 10.16 10.79 6.73
C VAL A 39 10.18 11.03 5.23
N ARG A 40 10.08 9.96 4.46
CA ARG A 40 10.02 9.98 2.99
C ARG A 40 8.80 9.21 2.52
N PHE A 41 8.19 9.71 1.48
CA PHE A 41 7.08 9.04 0.79
C PHE A 41 7.58 8.50 -0.55
N ARG A 42 7.15 7.29 -0.91
CA ARG A 42 7.39 6.75 -2.24
C ARG A 42 6.18 7.04 -3.11
N VAL A 43 6.37 7.85 -4.12
CA VAL A 43 5.32 8.27 -5.07
C VAL A 43 5.73 7.86 -6.47
N ASN A 44 4.88 7.12 -7.19
CA ASN A 44 5.18 6.60 -8.54
C ASN A 44 6.54 5.88 -8.64
N GLY A 45 6.90 5.12 -7.58
CA GLY A 45 8.17 4.39 -7.51
C GLY A 45 9.38 5.22 -7.08
N ILE A 46 9.27 6.54 -7.03
CA ILE A 46 10.34 7.47 -6.64
C ILE A 46 10.20 7.80 -5.16
N LEU A 47 11.32 7.77 -4.44
CA LEU A 47 11.37 8.19 -3.06
C LEU A 47 11.58 9.71 -3.01
N GLU A 48 10.57 10.42 -2.51
CA GLU A 48 10.57 11.89 -2.41
C GLU A 48 11.60 12.41 -1.39
N GLU A 49 11.87 13.72 -1.40
CA GLU A 49 12.75 14.35 -0.44
C GLU A 49 12.31 14.12 1.01
N ALA A 50 13.29 14.03 1.90
CA ALA A 50 13.04 13.77 3.31
C ALA A 50 12.45 14.99 4.02
N ILE A 51 11.41 14.73 4.81
CA ILE A 51 10.88 15.68 5.79
C ILE A 51 11.53 15.37 7.13
N GLU A 52 12.24 16.35 7.69
CA GLU A 52 12.91 16.18 8.96
C GLU A 52 11.94 16.38 10.14
N LEU A 53 11.93 15.41 11.05
CA LEU A 53 11.24 15.49 12.33
C LEU A 53 12.24 15.56 13.47
N GLN A 54 11.91 16.30 14.53
CA GLN A 54 12.66 16.24 15.77
C GLN A 54 12.73 14.80 16.31
N ALA A 55 13.84 14.44 16.94
CA ALA A 55 14.10 13.07 17.39
C ALA A 55 12.96 12.48 18.25
N ASP A 56 12.42 13.25 19.18
CA ASP A 56 11.34 12.79 20.06
C ASP A 56 10.01 12.60 19.30
N THR A 57 9.70 13.48 18.36
CA THR A 57 8.50 13.36 17.51
C THR A 57 8.58 12.12 16.63
N GLY A 58 9.73 11.91 15.97
CA GLY A 58 9.94 10.76 15.11
C GLY A 58 9.91 9.45 15.89
N ARG A 59 10.55 9.39 17.07
CA ARG A 59 10.52 8.23 17.98
C ARG A 59 9.09 7.91 18.43
N SER A 60 8.35 8.92 18.85
CA SER A 60 6.95 8.77 19.28
C SER A 60 6.07 8.25 18.13
N LEU A 61 6.31 8.72 16.91
CA LEU A 61 5.56 8.28 15.73
C LEU A 61 5.85 6.80 15.42
N VAL A 62 7.12 6.36 15.46
CA VAL A 62 7.49 4.95 15.28
C VAL A 62 6.85 4.08 16.36
N GLN A 63 6.93 4.50 17.63
CA GLN A 63 6.32 3.76 18.74
C GLN A 63 4.79 3.66 18.61
N ALA A 64 4.14 4.72 18.16
CA ALA A 64 2.70 4.72 17.91
C ALA A 64 2.30 3.69 16.83
N PHE A 65 3.02 3.64 15.70
CA PHE A 65 2.79 2.63 14.67
C PHE A 65 3.04 1.21 15.19
N LYS A 66 4.10 1.00 15.98
CA LYS A 66 4.38 -0.30 16.61
C LYS A 66 3.26 -0.72 17.54
N ALA A 67 2.75 0.19 18.38
CA ALA A 67 1.64 -0.07 19.28
C ALA A 67 0.37 -0.49 18.54
N GLU A 68 -0.02 0.28 17.52
CA GLU A 68 -1.20 -0.03 16.69
C GLU A 68 -1.04 -1.36 15.94
N GLY A 69 0.17 -1.65 15.43
CA GLY A 69 0.51 -2.91 14.78
C GLY A 69 0.71 -4.09 15.75
N LYS A 70 0.52 -3.89 17.06
CA LYS A 70 0.74 -4.89 18.12
C LYS A 70 2.16 -5.47 18.12
N MET A 71 3.14 -4.70 17.69
CA MET A 71 4.56 -5.03 17.78
C MET A 71 5.09 -4.80 19.19
N ASN A 72 6.21 -5.43 19.52
CA ASN A 72 6.90 -5.17 20.78
C ASN A 72 7.60 -3.79 20.72
N ILE A 73 7.07 -2.81 21.46
CA ILE A 73 7.58 -1.43 21.49
C ILE A 73 8.98 -1.36 22.10
N ALA A 74 9.26 -2.21 23.09
CA ALA A 74 10.55 -2.22 23.79
C ALA A 74 11.68 -2.89 22.99
N GLU A 75 11.34 -3.72 22.00
CA GLU A 75 12.33 -4.41 21.16
C GLU A 75 12.66 -3.55 19.94
N ALA A 76 13.89 -3.05 19.86
CA ALA A 76 14.38 -2.25 18.74
C ALA A 76 15.62 -2.87 18.07
N ARG A 77 16.04 -4.07 18.52
CA ARG A 77 17.26 -4.74 18.02
C ARG A 77 16.98 -5.85 17.04
N ARG A 78 15.71 -6.24 16.89
CA ARG A 78 15.27 -7.31 15.99
C ARG A 78 14.26 -6.78 15.01
N PRO A 79 14.29 -7.22 13.74
CA PRO A 79 13.24 -6.92 12.78
C PRO A 79 11.88 -7.40 13.28
N GLN A 80 10.84 -6.63 13.00
CA GLN A 80 9.46 -7.00 13.28
C GLN A 80 8.60 -6.66 12.08
N ASP A 81 7.60 -7.49 11.81
CA ASP A 81 6.59 -7.29 10.78
C ASP A 81 5.20 -7.33 11.41
N ALA A 82 4.29 -6.48 10.94
CA ALA A 82 2.89 -6.49 11.34
C ALA A 82 1.98 -6.06 10.20
N ARG A 83 0.69 -6.35 10.37
CA ARG A 83 -0.39 -5.81 9.55
C ARG A 83 -1.29 -4.94 10.43
N LEU A 84 -1.74 -3.85 9.87
CA LEU A 84 -2.61 -2.88 10.54
C LEU A 84 -3.67 -2.43 9.57
N SER A 85 -4.96 -2.58 9.94
CA SER A 85 -6.06 -1.99 9.20
C SER A 85 -6.45 -0.67 9.87
N LYS A 86 -6.29 0.44 9.20
CA LYS A 86 -6.63 1.78 9.72
C LYS A 86 -7.10 2.70 8.60
N MET A 87 -8.12 3.53 8.87
CA MET A 87 -8.69 4.47 7.89
C MET A 87 -9.16 3.77 6.60
N ASN A 88 -9.75 2.59 6.71
CA ASN A 88 -10.16 1.74 5.59
C ASN A 88 -9.00 1.34 4.64
N MET A 89 -7.77 1.32 5.13
CA MET A 89 -6.59 0.84 4.41
C MET A 89 -5.95 -0.30 5.15
N ASP A 90 -5.42 -1.25 4.43
CA ASP A 90 -4.53 -2.25 4.98
C ASP A 90 -3.09 -1.76 4.83
N LEU A 91 -2.36 -1.82 5.93
CA LEU A 91 -0.98 -1.39 6.03
C LEU A 91 -0.11 -2.58 6.40
N ARG A 92 1.03 -2.72 5.75
CA ARG A 92 2.09 -3.61 6.18
C ARG A 92 3.20 -2.77 6.80
N LEU A 93 3.51 -3.07 8.05
CA LEU A 93 4.55 -2.44 8.83
C LEU A 93 5.77 -3.37 8.87
N ALA A 94 6.95 -2.85 8.62
CA ALA A 94 8.21 -3.58 8.79
C ALA A 94 9.22 -2.70 9.51
N THR A 95 9.79 -3.18 10.61
CA THR A 95 10.85 -2.47 11.32
C THR A 95 12.17 -3.20 11.19
N HIS A 96 13.24 -2.43 11.06
CA HIS A 96 14.61 -2.95 10.97
C HIS A 96 15.55 -2.12 11.83
N PRO A 97 16.41 -2.76 12.66
CA PRO A 97 17.45 -2.05 13.37
C PRO A 97 18.48 -1.47 12.39
N ILE A 98 18.88 -0.23 12.62
CA ILE A 98 19.93 0.46 11.89
C ILE A 98 20.86 1.19 12.88
N LEU A 99 21.93 1.80 12.39
CA LEU A 99 22.96 2.42 13.23
C LEU A 99 22.43 3.42 14.25
N HIS A 100 21.43 4.23 13.88
CA HIS A 100 20.89 5.31 14.74
C HIS A 100 19.54 4.98 15.38
N GLY A 101 19.11 3.71 15.35
CA GLY A 101 17.85 3.27 15.96
C GLY A 101 17.09 2.29 15.09
N GLU A 102 15.78 2.44 15.03
CA GLU A 102 14.89 1.54 14.31
C GLU A 102 14.24 2.27 13.12
N ASN A 103 14.47 1.75 11.93
CA ASN A 103 13.80 2.21 10.71
C ASN A 103 12.43 1.55 10.60
N LEU A 104 11.40 2.31 10.25
CA LEU A 104 10.06 1.81 10.01
C LEU A 104 9.68 2.07 8.54
N VAL A 105 9.24 1.03 7.87
CA VAL A 105 8.64 1.10 6.53
C VAL A 105 7.17 0.70 6.63
N ILE A 106 6.30 1.55 6.10
CA ILE A 106 4.86 1.32 6.07
C ILE A 106 4.45 1.24 4.61
N ARG A 107 4.04 0.07 4.14
CA ARG A 107 3.45 -0.11 2.82
C ARG A 107 1.95 0.06 2.91
N LEU A 108 1.41 0.94 2.08
CA LEU A 108 -0.02 1.14 1.93
C LEU A 108 -0.54 0.12 0.91
N LEU A 109 -1.33 -0.83 1.37
CA LEU A 109 -2.02 -1.77 0.49
C LEU A 109 -3.36 -1.13 0.12
N ASN A 110 -3.47 -0.67 -1.12
CA ASN A 110 -4.71 -0.07 -1.62
C ASN A 110 -5.76 -1.15 -1.86
N THR A 111 -6.34 -1.69 -0.78
CA THR A 111 -7.36 -2.74 -0.84
C THR A 111 -8.70 -2.24 -1.42
N HIS A 112 -8.87 -0.93 -1.56
CA HIS A 112 -10.13 -0.32 -1.99
C HIS A 112 -10.16 0.22 -3.41
N GLN A 113 -9.06 0.20 -4.16
CA GLN A 113 -9.10 0.58 -5.57
C GLN A 113 -9.58 -0.59 -6.44
N ARG A 114 -10.85 -0.98 -6.24
CA ARG A 114 -11.53 -1.83 -7.20
C ARG A 114 -11.82 -1.01 -8.45
N LYS A 115 -10.95 -1.12 -9.43
CA LYS A 115 -11.22 -0.54 -10.73
C LYS A 115 -12.22 -1.41 -11.48
N HIS A 116 -13.13 -0.77 -12.17
CA HIS A 116 -13.87 -1.42 -13.23
C HIS A 116 -12.96 -1.59 -14.46
N ILE A 117 -13.22 -2.61 -15.29
CA ILE A 117 -12.44 -2.81 -16.51
C ILE A 117 -12.39 -1.57 -17.40
N ALA A 118 -13.46 -0.77 -17.43
CA ALA A 118 -13.52 0.51 -18.13
C ALA A 118 -12.54 1.57 -17.60
N GLU A 119 -12.07 1.44 -16.35
CA GLU A 119 -11.15 2.38 -15.69
C GLU A 119 -9.67 1.98 -15.84
N LEU A 120 -9.39 0.88 -16.52
CA LEU A 120 -8.02 0.38 -16.74
C LEU A 120 -7.23 1.22 -17.74
N GLY A 121 -7.86 2.17 -18.44
CA GLY A 121 -7.22 3.00 -19.48
C GLY A 121 -6.98 2.24 -20.78
N LEU A 122 -7.70 1.15 -21.02
CA LEU A 122 -7.64 0.36 -22.24
C LEU A 122 -8.39 1.06 -23.36
N ASP A 123 -7.95 0.86 -24.61
CA ASP A 123 -8.73 1.29 -25.75
C ASP A 123 -10.02 0.43 -25.91
N LYS A 124 -10.95 0.92 -26.73
CA LYS A 124 -12.26 0.26 -26.92
C LYS A 124 -12.14 -1.16 -27.47
N SER A 125 -11.15 -1.43 -28.29
CA SER A 125 -10.94 -2.76 -28.89
C SER A 125 -10.45 -3.74 -27.84
N ALA A 126 -9.46 -3.36 -27.02
CA ALA A 126 -8.94 -4.18 -25.93
C ALA A 126 -10.01 -4.43 -24.87
N LEU A 127 -10.79 -3.41 -24.52
CA LEU A 127 -11.90 -3.55 -23.57
C LEU A 127 -12.92 -4.58 -24.08
N HIS A 128 -13.36 -4.47 -25.33
CA HIS A 128 -14.31 -5.40 -25.94
C HIS A 128 -13.77 -6.85 -25.96
N HIS A 129 -12.48 -7.04 -26.28
CA HIS A 129 -11.87 -8.36 -26.22
C HIS A 129 -11.86 -8.96 -24.80
N ILE A 130 -11.59 -8.16 -23.77
CA ILE A 130 -11.66 -8.63 -22.38
C ILE A 130 -13.11 -9.00 -22.02
N GLU A 131 -14.09 -8.19 -22.39
CA GLU A 131 -15.50 -8.50 -22.18
C GLU A 131 -15.90 -9.85 -22.81
N GLN A 132 -15.49 -10.08 -24.05
CA GLN A 132 -15.71 -11.37 -24.75
C GLN A 132 -15.01 -12.54 -24.04
N LEU A 133 -13.76 -12.36 -23.54
CA LEU A 133 -13.05 -13.38 -22.79
C LEU A 133 -13.80 -13.77 -21.51
N LEU A 134 -14.43 -12.79 -20.84
CA LEU A 134 -15.20 -13.02 -19.62
C LEU A 134 -16.57 -13.69 -19.85
N GLU A 135 -17.04 -13.80 -21.10
CA GLU A 135 -18.24 -14.54 -21.46
C GLU A 135 -18.00 -16.06 -21.56
N HIS A 136 -16.74 -16.50 -21.66
CA HIS A 136 -16.42 -17.92 -21.73
C HIS A 136 -16.59 -18.62 -20.38
N GLU A 137 -17.30 -19.74 -20.39
CA GLU A 137 -17.54 -20.55 -19.18
C GLU A 137 -16.30 -21.34 -18.73
N GLN A 138 -15.34 -21.56 -19.61
CA GLN A 138 -14.13 -22.36 -19.36
C GLN A 138 -12.94 -21.77 -20.08
N GLY A 139 -11.76 -21.86 -19.45
CA GLY A 139 -10.53 -21.42 -20.07
C GLY A 139 -9.46 -21.02 -19.06
N LEU A 140 -8.35 -20.56 -19.58
CA LEU A 140 -7.25 -19.99 -18.81
C LEU A 140 -6.90 -18.61 -19.36
N VAL A 141 -6.89 -17.61 -18.50
CA VAL A 141 -6.45 -16.26 -18.83
C VAL A 141 -5.14 -15.98 -18.09
N LEU A 142 -4.08 -15.66 -18.83
CA LEU A 142 -2.78 -15.31 -18.28
C LEU A 142 -2.54 -13.81 -18.44
N VAL A 143 -2.23 -13.13 -17.31
CA VAL A 143 -1.83 -11.72 -17.31
C VAL A 143 -0.35 -11.64 -16.95
N ALA A 144 0.49 -11.25 -17.90
CA ALA A 144 1.93 -11.17 -17.75
C ALA A 144 2.46 -9.75 -17.92
N GLY A 145 3.56 -9.42 -17.24
CA GLY A 145 4.20 -8.11 -17.32
C GLY A 145 5.17 -7.88 -16.17
N ALA A 146 5.91 -6.77 -16.21
CA ALA A 146 6.86 -6.37 -15.17
C ALA A 146 6.15 -6.07 -13.83
N THR A 147 6.91 -6.00 -12.75
CA THR A 147 6.40 -5.54 -11.44
C THR A 147 5.89 -4.10 -11.58
N GLY A 148 4.71 -3.82 -11.00
CA GLY A 148 4.08 -2.50 -11.08
C GLY A 148 3.37 -2.17 -12.41
N SER A 149 3.33 -3.11 -13.38
CA SER A 149 2.65 -2.91 -14.68
C SER A 149 1.12 -2.96 -14.61
N GLY A 150 0.54 -3.25 -13.44
CA GLY A 150 -0.91 -3.30 -13.25
C GLY A 150 -1.54 -4.70 -13.37
N LYS A 151 -0.76 -5.78 -13.37
CA LYS A 151 -1.27 -7.16 -13.47
C LYS A 151 -2.38 -7.47 -12.46
N THR A 152 -2.10 -7.26 -11.18
CA THR A 152 -3.04 -7.48 -10.08
C THR A 152 -4.29 -6.62 -10.23
N THR A 153 -4.11 -5.34 -10.58
CA THR A 153 -5.22 -4.41 -10.85
C THR A 153 -6.12 -4.91 -11.98
N THR A 154 -5.52 -5.41 -13.06
CA THR A 154 -6.26 -5.95 -14.22
C THR A 154 -7.02 -7.21 -13.85
N LEU A 155 -6.37 -8.17 -13.15
CA LEU A 155 -7.02 -9.39 -12.69
C LEU A 155 -8.21 -9.10 -11.78
N HIS A 156 -8.05 -8.22 -10.78
CA HIS A 156 -9.14 -7.85 -9.89
C HIS A 156 -10.27 -7.10 -10.61
N ALA A 157 -9.95 -6.27 -11.60
CA ALA A 157 -10.97 -5.60 -12.42
C ALA A 157 -11.79 -6.62 -13.25
N MET A 158 -11.12 -7.66 -13.78
CA MET A 158 -11.79 -8.76 -14.48
C MET A 158 -12.65 -9.59 -13.53
N LEU A 159 -12.16 -9.94 -12.32
CA LEU A 159 -12.95 -10.66 -11.30
C LEU A 159 -14.17 -9.84 -10.87
N ASN A 160 -14.03 -8.52 -10.69
CA ASN A 160 -15.17 -7.65 -10.41
C ASN A 160 -16.21 -7.63 -11.53
N ALA A 161 -15.77 -7.70 -12.79
CA ALA A 161 -16.67 -7.71 -13.94
C ALA A 161 -17.43 -9.02 -14.09
N LEU A 162 -16.85 -10.15 -13.67
CA LEU A 162 -17.53 -11.44 -13.60
C LEU A 162 -18.71 -11.40 -12.63
N GLY A 163 -18.54 -10.74 -11.47
CA GLY A 163 -19.59 -10.49 -10.49
C GLY A 163 -20.37 -11.74 -10.05
N PRO A 164 -21.58 -11.56 -9.50
CA PRO A 164 -22.41 -12.69 -9.01
C PRO A 164 -22.87 -13.68 -10.09
N ARG A 165 -22.67 -13.38 -11.37
CA ARG A 165 -23.10 -14.22 -12.50
C ARG A 165 -22.25 -15.47 -12.66
N SER A 166 -21.01 -15.48 -12.17
CA SER A 166 -20.02 -16.56 -12.39
C SER A 166 -20.00 -17.62 -11.29
N GLY A 167 -20.91 -17.56 -10.31
CA GLY A 167 -20.91 -18.48 -9.18
C GLY A 167 -19.89 -18.08 -8.11
N ARG A 168 -19.22 -19.06 -7.48
CA ARG A 168 -18.26 -18.81 -6.41
C ARG A 168 -16.90 -18.43 -6.98
N ILE A 169 -16.42 -17.24 -6.64
CA ILE A 169 -15.05 -16.81 -6.94
C ILE A 169 -14.14 -17.29 -5.79
N ALA A 170 -12.96 -17.81 -6.12
CA ALA A 170 -11.91 -18.13 -5.15
C ALA A 170 -10.59 -17.60 -5.67
N THR A 171 -9.80 -16.94 -4.79
CA THR A 171 -8.47 -16.42 -5.11
C THR A 171 -7.40 -17.14 -4.29
N LEU A 172 -6.20 -17.28 -4.87
CA LEU A 172 -5.01 -17.75 -4.18
C LEU A 172 -3.91 -16.71 -4.39
N GLU A 173 -3.53 -16.03 -3.32
CA GLU A 173 -2.62 -14.88 -3.38
C GLU A 173 -1.56 -14.95 -2.28
N ASP A 174 -0.31 -14.58 -2.59
CA ASP A 174 0.78 -14.51 -1.63
C ASP A 174 1.64 -13.25 -1.87
N PRO A 175 1.45 -12.19 -1.06
CA PRO A 175 0.34 -11.96 -0.13
C PRO A 175 -0.94 -11.48 -0.83
N VAL A 176 -2.08 -11.51 -0.13
CA VAL A 176 -3.31 -10.86 -0.61
C VAL A 176 -3.08 -9.36 -0.70
N GLU A 177 -3.23 -8.81 -1.91
CA GLU A 177 -3.06 -7.36 -2.19
C GLU A 177 -4.39 -6.61 -2.17
N ILE A 178 -5.46 -7.25 -2.63
CA ILE A 178 -6.81 -6.66 -2.70
C ILE A 178 -7.81 -7.66 -2.10
N VAL A 179 -8.55 -7.23 -1.09
CA VAL A 179 -9.60 -8.07 -0.51
C VAL A 179 -10.82 -8.07 -1.42
N ASN A 180 -11.20 -9.23 -1.92
CA ASN A 180 -12.46 -9.40 -2.63
C ASN A 180 -13.52 -9.95 -1.65
N PRO A 181 -14.58 -9.19 -1.29
CA PRO A 181 -15.61 -9.67 -0.36
C PRO A 181 -16.52 -10.72 -0.99
N ASP A 182 -16.47 -10.91 -2.31
CA ASP A 182 -17.26 -11.89 -3.05
C ASP A 182 -16.46 -13.18 -3.33
N ALA A 183 -15.23 -13.30 -2.80
CA ALA A 183 -14.34 -14.47 -2.96
C ALA A 183 -14.19 -15.26 -1.65
#